data_5c2c208e7299332c4d51992837bc122e
#
_entry.id   5c2c208e7299332c4d51992837bc122e
#
_cell.length_a   1.000
_cell.length_b   1.000
_cell.length_c   1.000
_cell.angle_alpha   90.00
_cell.angle_beta   90.00
_cell.angle_gamma   90.00
#
_symmetry.space_group_name_H-M   'P 1'
#
loop_
_entity.id
_entity.type
_entity.pdbx_description
1 polymer ?
#
loop_
_entity_poly.entity_id
_entity_poly.type
_entity_poly.pdbx_seq_one_letter_code
_entity_poly.pdbx_strand_id
1 'polypeptide(L)'
;MKILIYGINFSPELTATGKYSGEMAEWMAREKQDVRAVTAPPYYPEWKVKSPYSSWKYKKEVISNVTVFRCPLYVPKQVSTLKRLIHLTSFTLSSFPQLFRNFFWKPDLVICVAPTLFCVPFAKLFSKVTKAKLIIHIQDYEVDAMFGLNLANMGGLSKLARRFEKWCLSKADFVSTISNTMIDKAISKGVKRENTIFFPNWSELDKFKNILVNDVEEFRKDLNLPSNRKIILYSGNVGDKQGLEIIPDIASNPAFSDSVFLIVGEGAGKKRLEEKVLSSQLTNVLFRPLQPYNKLPLLLSMADCHLVIQKRGAADAVLPSKLTNILAVGGNAIITAEIHTELGQLTTNYPGIAVRVEPESDVSLTEGLIHALSLPKFNSIAESYANKMLDKEVILNE
;
A
#
# COMPACT_ATOMS: atom_id res chain seq x y z
N MET A 1 0.57 27.57 -7.95
CA MET A 1 -0.47 27.35 -6.91
C MET A 1 0.17 27.18 -5.53
N LYS A 2 -0.53 27.56 -4.46
CA LYS A 2 -0.12 27.26 -3.07
C LYS A 2 -0.90 26.06 -2.56
N ILE A 3 -0.21 24.99 -2.22
CA ILE A 3 -0.83 23.70 -1.87
C ILE A 3 -0.44 23.32 -0.45
N LEU A 4 -1.43 23.07 0.40
CA LEU A 4 -1.24 22.57 1.76
C LEU A 4 -1.62 21.09 1.82
N ILE A 5 -0.66 20.23 2.15
CA ILE A 5 -0.90 18.81 2.45
C ILE A 5 -1.05 18.68 3.96
N TYR A 6 -2.14 18.05 4.40
CA TYR A 6 -2.46 17.89 5.82
C TYR A 6 -2.80 16.42 6.11
N GLY A 7 -1.94 15.74 6.82
CA GLY A 7 -2.08 14.33 7.17
C GLY A 7 -1.02 13.85 8.14
N ILE A 8 -1.27 12.73 8.81
CA ILE A 8 -0.41 12.23 9.88
C ILE A 8 0.91 11.63 9.33
N ASN A 9 0.88 10.99 8.15
CA ASN A 9 2.02 10.31 7.54
C ASN A 9 2.60 11.12 6.38
N PHE A 10 3.92 11.23 6.34
CA PHE A 10 4.64 11.98 5.30
C PHE A 10 6.11 11.53 5.21
N SER A 11 6.80 11.90 4.11
CA SER A 11 8.26 11.71 3.96
C SER A 11 9.01 12.14 5.23
N PRO A 12 10.07 11.42 5.67
CA PRO A 12 10.80 10.37 4.96
C PRO A 12 10.31 8.94 5.23
N GLU A 13 9.03 8.72 5.55
CA GLU A 13 8.47 7.37 5.60
C GLU A 13 8.51 6.74 4.20
N LEU A 14 9.12 5.56 4.08
CA LEU A 14 9.39 4.89 2.80
C LEU A 14 8.27 3.94 2.36
N THR A 15 7.19 3.85 3.13
CA THR A 15 6.09 2.91 2.89
C THR A 15 4.73 3.56 3.09
N ALA A 16 3.70 2.94 2.52
CA ALA A 16 2.30 3.32 2.69
C ALA A 16 2.02 4.81 2.41
N THR A 17 1.06 5.40 3.11
CA THR A 17 0.58 6.78 2.94
C THR A 17 1.70 7.83 3.01
N GLY A 18 2.71 7.61 3.87
CA GLY A 18 3.83 8.55 4.04
C GLY A 18 4.70 8.68 2.79
N LYS A 19 4.97 7.56 2.12
CA LYS A 19 5.68 7.53 0.83
C LYS A 19 4.92 8.35 -0.23
N TYR A 20 3.68 7.99 -0.48
CA TYR A 20 2.88 8.61 -1.54
C TYR A 20 2.62 10.10 -1.29
N SER A 21 2.31 10.48 -0.05
CA SER A 21 2.12 11.89 0.32
C SER A 21 3.40 12.71 0.14
N GLY A 22 4.56 12.13 0.50
CA GLY A 22 5.86 12.78 0.32
C GLY A 22 6.22 12.94 -1.15
N GLU A 23 6.15 11.87 -1.92
CA GLU A 23 6.49 11.87 -3.34
C GLU A 23 5.57 12.78 -4.18
N MET A 24 4.27 12.81 -3.87
CA MET A 24 3.31 13.76 -4.46
C MET A 24 3.72 15.21 -4.17
N ALA A 25 4.07 15.53 -2.92
CA ALA A 25 4.49 16.86 -2.54
C ALA A 25 5.79 17.30 -3.23
N GLU A 26 6.75 16.41 -3.30
CA GLU A 26 8.02 16.59 -3.99
C GLU A 26 7.83 16.88 -5.48
N TRP A 27 6.98 16.08 -6.13
CA TRP A 27 6.64 16.27 -7.53
C TRP A 27 5.97 17.64 -7.76
N MET A 28 4.96 18.00 -6.95
CA MET A 28 4.31 19.31 -7.03
C MET A 28 5.30 20.47 -6.84
N ALA A 29 6.25 20.35 -5.91
CA ALA A 29 7.28 21.35 -5.68
C ALA A 29 8.27 21.44 -6.86
N ARG A 30 8.62 20.31 -7.51
CA ARG A 30 9.40 20.26 -8.74
C ARG A 30 8.69 21.00 -9.89
N GLU A 31 7.36 20.84 -9.98
CA GLU A 31 6.49 21.55 -10.93
C GLU A 31 6.20 23.02 -10.51
N LYS A 32 7.10 23.60 -9.71
CA LYS A 32 7.07 25.02 -9.30
C LYS A 32 5.83 25.43 -8.50
N GLN A 33 5.15 24.48 -7.84
CA GLN A 33 4.13 24.81 -6.88
C GLN A 33 4.77 25.18 -5.52
N ASP A 34 4.18 26.14 -4.79
CA ASP A 34 4.57 26.44 -3.40
C ASP A 34 3.85 25.46 -2.49
N VAL A 35 4.57 24.42 -2.02
CA VAL A 35 3.99 23.30 -1.27
C VAL A 35 4.41 23.34 0.20
N ARG A 36 3.43 23.21 1.08
CA ARG A 36 3.64 23.03 2.51
C ARG A 36 2.95 21.77 3.01
N ALA A 37 3.55 21.14 4.02
CA ALA A 37 2.95 20.00 4.69
C ALA A 37 2.82 20.24 6.20
N VAL A 38 1.66 19.91 6.75
CA VAL A 38 1.43 19.84 8.22
C VAL A 38 1.23 18.36 8.55
N THR A 39 2.16 17.76 9.29
CA THR A 39 2.25 16.32 9.48
C THR A 39 2.88 15.95 10.82
N ALA A 40 2.91 14.65 11.14
CA ALA A 40 3.63 14.13 12.30
C ALA A 40 5.12 13.89 12.02
N PRO A 41 5.98 13.73 13.05
CA PRO A 41 7.28 13.12 12.86
C PRO A 41 7.14 11.68 12.34
N PRO A 42 8.10 11.17 11.53
CA PRO A 42 8.04 9.80 11.02
C PRO A 42 8.03 8.77 12.16
N TYR A 43 7.08 7.85 12.13
CA TYR A 43 6.93 6.80 13.16
C TYR A 43 6.58 5.43 12.59
N TYR A 44 6.08 5.40 11.35
CA TYR A 44 5.61 4.17 10.69
C TYR A 44 6.73 3.58 9.80
N PRO A 45 6.89 2.25 9.66
CA PRO A 45 5.99 1.20 10.19
C PRO A 45 6.28 0.71 11.62
N GLU A 46 7.40 1.14 12.24
CA GLU A 46 7.87 0.59 13.52
C GLU A 46 7.09 1.10 14.75
N TRP A 47 6.13 1.99 14.59
CA TRP A 47 5.41 2.66 15.67
C TRP A 47 6.34 3.30 16.71
N LYS A 48 7.42 3.91 16.20
CA LYS A 48 8.45 4.55 17.01
C LYS A 48 9.05 5.75 16.30
N VAL A 49 9.02 6.90 16.96
CA VAL A 49 9.75 8.09 16.48
C VAL A 49 11.22 7.92 16.79
N LYS A 50 12.08 8.03 15.76
CA LYS A 50 13.55 7.89 15.85
C LYS A 50 14.21 9.26 15.74
N SER A 51 15.42 9.41 16.36
CA SER A 51 16.28 10.56 16.13
C SER A 51 16.51 10.78 14.62
N PRO A 52 16.55 12.04 14.14
CA PRO A 52 16.56 13.31 14.87
C PRO A 52 15.16 13.89 15.17
N TYR A 53 14.11 13.10 15.09
CA TYR A 53 12.72 13.54 15.35
C TYR A 53 12.31 13.34 16.81
N SER A 54 11.25 14.05 17.22
CA SER A 54 10.69 13.95 18.56
C SER A 54 9.16 13.87 18.49
N SER A 55 8.56 13.02 19.32
CA SER A 55 7.11 12.94 19.48
C SER A 55 6.51 14.10 20.30
N TRP A 56 7.33 14.93 20.94
CA TRP A 56 6.90 15.99 21.87
C TRP A 56 7.21 17.41 21.41
N LYS A 57 8.03 17.57 20.35
CA LYS A 57 8.49 18.89 19.89
C LYS A 57 7.99 19.18 18.49
N TYR A 58 7.59 20.44 18.27
CA TYR A 58 7.39 20.94 16.93
C TYR A 58 8.73 21.12 16.21
N LYS A 59 8.73 20.79 14.92
CA LYS A 59 9.89 21.03 14.07
C LYS A 59 9.43 21.58 12.73
N LYS A 60 10.16 22.58 12.20
CA LYS A 60 10.03 23.03 10.82
C LYS A 60 11.27 22.58 10.07
N GLU A 61 11.10 22.01 8.91
CA GLU A 61 12.17 21.57 8.02
C GLU A 61 11.78 21.77 6.57
N VAL A 62 12.73 21.67 5.66
CA VAL A 62 12.50 21.68 4.22
C VAL A 62 13.00 20.35 3.64
N ILE A 63 12.15 19.65 2.90
CA ILE A 63 12.46 18.38 2.22
C ILE A 63 12.09 18.56 0.76
N SER A 64 13.04 18.41 -0.17
CA SER A 64 12.81 18.52 -1.62
C SER A 64 11.97 19.75 -2.02
N ASN A 65 12.34 20.93 -1.47
CA ASN A 65 11.64 22.22 -1.63
C ASN A 65 10.22 22.29 -1.02
N VAL A 66 9.78 21.29 -0.27
CA VAL A 66 8.54 21.32 0.50
C VAL A 66 8.80 21.81 1.91
N THR A 67 8.08 22.84 2.37
CA THR A 67 8.14 23.27 3.77
C THR A 67 7.29 22.37 4.65
N VAL A 68 7.91 21.61 5.55
CA VAL A 68 7.24 20.61 6.41
C VAL A 68 7.17 21.09 7.86
N PHE A 69 5.97 21.10 8.43
CA PHE A 69 5.70 21.39 9.84
C PHE A 69 5.38 20.09 10.56
N ARG A 70 6.31 19.60 11.39
CA ARG A 70 6.12 18.42 12.23
C ARG A 70 5.42 18.78 13.51
N CYS A 71 4.34 18.08 13.82
CA CYS A 71 3.52 18.30 15.00
C CYS A 71 3.66 17.14 15.98
N PRO A 72 3.74 17.39 17.29
CA PRO A 72 3.82 16.33 18.30
C PRO A 72 2.66 15.34 18.20
N LEU A 73 2.92 14.06 18.58
CA LEU A 73 1.85 13.07 18.69
C LEU A 73 2.21 11.99 19.71
N TYR A 74 1.19 11.37 20.28
CA TYR A 74 1.33 10.15 21.06
C TYR A 74 1.53 8.95 20.14
N VAL A 75 2.62 8.18 20.31
CA VAL A 75 2.87 6.93 19.58
C VAL A 75 2.82 5.76 20.59
N PRO A 76 1.85 4.86 20.47
CA PRO A 76 1.72 3.72 21.39
C PRO A 76 2.76 2.64 21.12
N LYS A 77 3.38 2.08 22.15
CA LYS A 77 4.28 0.92 22.05
C LYS A 77 3.57 -0.36 21.60
N GLN A 78 2.30 -0.50 22.00
CA GLN A 78 1.43 -1.61 21.59
C GLN A 78 0.13 -1.01 21.08
N VAL A 79 -0.23 -1.34 19.84
CA VAL A 79 -1.40 -0.81 19.17
C VAL A 79 -2.66 -1.51 19.67
N SER A 80 -3.64 -0.71 20.12
CA SER A 80 -5.01 -1.16 20.41
C SER A 80 -5.98 -0.10 19.88
N THR A 81 -7.25 -0.42 19.73
CA THR A 81 -8.26 0.50 19.20
C THR A 81 -8.29 1.83 19.94
N LEU A 82 -8.34 1.79 21.27
CA LEU A 82 -8.35 3.00 22.10
C LEU A 82 -7.05 3.82 21.96
N LYS A 83 -5.89 3.15 22.01
CA LYS A 83 -4.60 3.81 21.85
C LYS A 83 -4.42 4.40 20.46
N ARG A 84 -4.99 3.78 19.43
CA ARG A 84 -5.02 4.33 18.06
C ARG A 84 -5.89 5.58 17.99
N LEU A 85 -7.04 5.60 18.64
CA LEU A 85 -7.87 6.81 18.74
C LEU A 85 -7.13 7.96 19.45
N ILE A 86 -6.44 7.69 20.57
CA ILE A 86 -5.62 8.69 21.26
C ILE A 86 -4.49 9.18 20.36
N HIS A 87 -3.83 8.30 19.64
CA HIS A 87 -2.78 8.63 18.67
C HIS A 87 -3.28 9.62 17.61
N LEU A 88 -4.39 9.32 16.93
CA LEU A 88 -4.97 10.18 15.90
C LEU A 88 -5.47 11.51 16.46
N THR A 89 -6.13 11.49 17.63
CA THR A 89 -6.64 12.69 18.30
C THR A 89 -5.49 13.59 18.76
N SER A 90 -4.41 13.03 19.31
CA SER A 90 -3.24 13.78 19.76
C SER A 90 -2.58 14.55 18.61
N PHE A 91 -2.43 13.92 17.44
CA PHE A 91 -1.95 14.59 16.23
C PHE A 91 -2.91 15.70 15.78
N THR A 92 -4.20 15.39 15.70
CA THR A 92 -5.21 16.35 15.26
C THR A 92 -5.19 17.62 16.10
N LEU A 93 -5.11 17.49 17.43
CA LEU A 93 -5.07 18.63 18.35
C LEU A 93 -3.74 19.40 18.25
N SER A 94 -2.61 18.70 18.21
CA SER A 94 -1.28 19.33 18.12
C SER A 94 -1.04 20.02 16.78
N SER A 95 -1.65 19.54 15.71
CA SER A 95 -1.48 20.09 14.36
C SER A 95 -2.30 21.39 14.14
N PHE A 96 -3.34 21.62 14.94
CA PHE A 96 -4.21 22.78 14.81
C PHE A 96 -3.47 24.14 14.81
N PRO A 97 -2.53 24.43 15.76
CA PRO A 97 -1.79 25.69 15.73
C PRO A 97 -0.94 25.87 14.47
N GLN A 98 -0.32 24.78 13.98
CA GLN A 98 0.52 24.83 12.77
C GLN A 98 -0.32 24.98 11.50
N LEU A 99 -1.50 24.38 11.46
CA LEU A 99 -2.45 24.59 10.38
C LEU A 99 -2.80 26.07 10.27
N PHE A 100 -3.20 26.71 11.39
CA PHE A 100 -3.60 28.12 11.41
C PHE A 100 -2.43 29.10 11.23
N ARG A 101 -1.19 28.76 11.56
CA ARG A 101 -0.01 29.57 11.19
C ARG A 101 0.12 29.80 9.69
N ASN A 102 -0.42 28.88 8.87
CA ASN A 102 -0.45 29.03 7.42
C ASN A 102 -1.61 29.91 6.91
N PHE A 103 -2.42 30.50 7.78
CA PHE A 103 -3.54 31.35 7.39
C PHE A 103 -3.11 32.53 6.49
N PHE A 104 -2.07 33.25 6.89
CA PHE A 104 -1.56 34.38 6.11
C PHE A 104 -0.86 33.98 4.81
N TRP A 105 -0.46 32.72 4.69
CA TRP A 105 0.10 32.18 3.45
C TRP A 105 -0.98 31.95 2.38
N LYS A 106 -2.24 31.73 2.80
CA LYS A 106 -3.43 31.59 1.96
C LYS A 106 -3.23 30.53 0.87
N PRO A 107 -3.36 29.23 1.18
CA PRO A 107 -3.32 28.18 0.16
C PRO A 107 -4.51 28.31 -0.80
N ASP A 108 -4.30 27.88 -2.04
CA ASP A 108 -5.36 27.71 -3.05
C ASP A 108 -6.06 26.37 -2.88
N LEU A 109 -5.29 25.35 -2.42
CA LEU A 109 -5.73 23.97 -2.26
C LEU A 109 -5.25 23.39 -0.92
N VAL A 110 -6.15 22.68 -0.25
CA VAL A 110 -5.87 21.85 0.94
C VAL A 110 -6.14 20.39 0.57
N ILE A 111 -5.12 19.55 0.64
CA ILE A 111 -5.24 18.09 0.47
C ILE A 111 -5.16 17.46 1.86
N CYS A 112 -6.30 17.01 2.38
CA CYS A 112 -6.38 16.29 3.65
C CYS A 112 -6.24 14.80 3.39
N VAL A 113 -5.14 14.19 3.85
CA VAL A 113 -4.83 12.78 3.58
C VAL A 113 -5.37 11.90 4.70
N ALA A 114 -6.30 11.00 4.37
CA ALA A 114 -6.78 9.96 5.25
C ALA A 114 -5.78 8.76 5.24
N PRO A 115 -5.65 8.05 6.38
CA PRO A 115 -6.74 7.62 7.27
C PRO A 115 -7.16 8.60 8.38
N THR A 116 -6.51 9.73 8.59
CA THR A 116 -6.78 10.59 9.74
C THR A 116 -8.02 11.48 9.53
N LEU A 117 -9.22 10.89 9.53
CA LEU A 117 -10.48 11.64 9.36
C LEU A 117 -10.72 12.70 10.44
N PHE A 118 -10.14 12.59 11.64
CA PHE A 118 -10.22 13.61 12.68
C PHE A 118 -9.61 14.96 12.25
N CYS A 119 -8.75 14.99 11.26
CA CYS A 119 -8.19 16.20 10.67
C CYS A 119 -9.20 16.98 9.81
N VAL A 120 -10.22 16.31 9.26
CA VAL A 120 -11.17 16.91 8.31
C VAL A 120 -11.94 18.11 8.87
N PRO A 121 -12.44 18.11 10.13
CA PRO A 121 -13.12 19.28 10.70
C PRO A 121 -12.24 20.53 10.67
N PHE A 122 -10.95 20.39 11.03
CA PHE A 122 -10.01 21.52 11.02
C PHE A 122 -9.59 21.91 9.60
N ALA A 123 -9.38 20.94 8.71
CA ALA A 123 -9.12 21.20 7.31
C ALA A 123 -10.28 21.98 6.66
N LYS A 124 -11.54 21.60 6.95
CA LYS A 124 -12.72 22.32 6.45
C LYS A 124 -12.84 23.73 7.01
N LEU A 125 -12.62 23.90 8.31
CA LEU A 125 -12.62 25.23 8.91
C LEU A 125 -11.55 26.12 8.26
N PHE A 126 -10.34 25.58 8.13
CA PHE A 126 -9.21 26.29 7.53
C PHE A 126 -9.46 26.63 6.04
N SER A 127 -9.93 25.68 5.24
CA SER A 127 -10.26 25.92 3.83
C SER A 127 -11.36 26.96 3.66
N LYS A 128 -12.37 26.98 4.55
CA LYS A 128 -13.43 27.98 4.54
C LYS A 128 -12.91 29.40 4.80
N VAL A 129 -12.03 29.56 5.80
CA VAL A 129 -11.50 30.89 6.15
C VAL A 129 -10.44 31.39 5.17
N THR A 130 -9.69 30.51 4.53
CA THR A 130 -8.71 30.85 3.49
C THR A 130 -9.29 30.91 2.09
N LYS A 131 -10.54 30.43 1.89
CA LYS A 131 -11.23 30.24 0.61
C LYS A 131 -10.54 29.21 -0.28
N ALA A 132 -9.74 28.31 0.29
CA ALA A 132 -9.10 27.22 -0.44
C ALA A 132 -10.10 26.10 -0.79
N LYS A 133 -9.86 25.41 -1.88
CA LYS A 133 -10.55 24.13 -2.17
C LYS A 133 -10.06 23.04 -1.22
N LEU A 134 -10.94 22.13 -0.83
CA LEU A 134 -10.63 21.00 0.03
C LEU A 134 -10.77 19.69 -0.73
N ILE A 135 -9.68 18.96 -0.87
CA ILE A 135 -9.68 17.55 -1.33
C ILE A 135 -9.44 16.67 -0.10
N ILE A 136 -10.25 15.62 0.07
CA ILE A 136 -9.95 14.52 0.98
C ILE A 136 -9.39 13.39 0.12
N HIS A 137 -8.10 13.08 0.30
CA HIS A 137 -7.44 11.96 -0.38
C HIS A 137 -7.44 10.73 0.53
N ILE A 138 -8.15 9.67 0.11
CA ILE A 138 -8.36 8.46 0.90
C ILE A 138 -7.42 7.37 0.42
N GLN A 139 -6.44 7.04 1.26
CA GLN A 139 -5.54 5.89 1.09
C GLN A 139 -6.09 4.62 1.75
N ASP A 140 -6.94 4.77 2.77
CA ASP A 140 -7.62 3.69 3.47
C ASP A 140 -8.89 4.21 4.14
N TYR A 141 -9.96 3.40 4.13
CA TYR A 141 -11.18 3.65 4.88
C TYR A 141 -11.02 3.15 6.31
N GLU A 142 -10.46 4.02 7.16
CA GLU A 142 -10.11 3.68 8.55
C GLU A 142 -11.31 3.17 9.36
N VAL A 143 -12.49 3.77 9.18
CA VAL A 143 -13.71 3.35 9.89
C VAL A 143 -14.05 1.90 9.52
N ASP A 144 -14.00 1.56 8.24
CA ASP A 144 -14.29 0.20 7.80
C ASP A 144 -13.21 -0.79 8.25
N ALA A 145 -11.93 -0.39 8.19
CA ALA A 145 -10.82 -1.22 8.67
C ALA A 145 -10.90 -1.48 10.18
N MET A 146 -11.31 -0.48 10.97
CA MET A 146 -11.50 -0.66 12.42
C MET A 146 -12.69 -1.55 12.76
N PHE A 147 -13.77 -1.52 11.99
CA PHE A 147 -15.02 -2.23 12.28
C PHE A 147 -15.17 -3.54 11.50
N GLY A 148 -14.39 -3.77 10.42
CA GLY A 148 -14.41 -5.02 9.65
C GLY A 148 -13.81 -6.22 10.38
N LEU A 149 -12.91 -6.00 11.32
CA LEU A 149 -12.13 -7.07 11.96
C LEU A 149 -12.68 -7.63 13.27
N ASN A 150 -13.72 -7.07 13.94
CA ASN A 150 -14.34 -7.67 15.16
C ASN A 150 -15.38 -6.81 15.89
N LEU A 151 -16.03 -5.84 15.29
CA LEU A 151 -16.89 -4.90 16.01
C LEU A 151 -18.39 -5.05 15.71
N ALA A 152 -18.82 -6.24 15.29
CA ALA A 152 -20.25 -6.57 15.19
C ALA A 152 -21.03 -6.33 16.51
N ASN A 153 -20.32 -6.28 17.65
CA ASN A 153 -20.91 -6.12 18.98
C ASN A 153 -20.95 -4.68 19.54
N MET A 154 -20.43 -3.65 18.82
CA MET A 154 -20.45 -2.25 19.29
C MET A 154 -21.49 -1.40 18.52
N GLY A 155 -22.73 -1.82 18.46
CA GLY A 155 -23.80 -1.28 17.62
C GLY A 155 -24.00 0.25 17.59
N GLY A 156 -23.83 0.95 18.69
CA GLY A 156 -23.98 2.43 18.76
C GLY A 156 -22.76 3.18 18.25
N LEU A 157 -21.55 2.77 18.63
CA LEU A 157 -20.30 3.45 18.28
C LEU A 157 -19.98 3.31 16.79
N SER A 158 -20.25 2.15 16.20
CA SER A 158 -20.06 1.94 14.77
C SER A 158 -20.98 2.85 13.93
N LYS A 159 -22.26 3.03 14.36
CA LYS A 159 -23.18 3.96 13.70
C LYS A 159 -22.69 5.40 13.79
N LEU A 160 -22.16 5.81 14.94
CA LEU A 160 -21.62 7.17 15.14
C LEU A 160 -20.38 7.40 14.25
N ALA A 161 -19.45 6.45 14.22
CA ALA A 161 -18.24 6.53 13.39
C ALA A 161 -18.58 6.61 11.90
N ARG A 162 -19.52 5.80 11.40
CA ARG A 162 -20.01 5.86 10.01
C ARG A 162 -20.71 7.18 9.70
N ARG A 163 -21.48 7.73 10.64
CA ARG A 163 -22.09 9.07 10.48
C ARG A 163 -21.03 10.16 10.42
N PHE A 164 -20.01 10.07 11.28
CA PHE A 164 -18.89 11.01 11.27
C PHE A 164 -18.11 10.93 9.96
N GLU A 165 -17.77 9.74 9.48
CA GLU A 165 -17.12 9.55 8.19
C GLU A 165 -17.95 10.14 7.04
N LYS A 166 -19.23 9.81 6.96
CA LYS A 166 -20.15 10.38 5.94
C LYS A 166 -20.20 11.91 6.02
N TRP A 167 -20.23 12.44 7.23
CA TRP A 167 -20.20 13.89 7.44
C TRP A 167 -18.87 14.49 6.95
N CYS A 168 -17.73 13.90 7.28
CA CYS A 168 -16.42 14.34 6.81
C CYS A 168 -16.37 14.38 5.27
N LEU A 169 -16.75 13.29 4.61
CA LEU A 169 -16.76 13.20 3.17
C LEU A 169 -17.66 14.25 2.51
N SER A 170 -18.83 14.56 3.12
CA SER A 170 -19.74 15.61 2.62
C SER A 170 -19.19 17.03 2.72
N LYS A 171 -18.08 17.24 3.43
CA LYS A 171 -17.47 18.60 3.60
C LYS A 171 -16.38 18.90 2.58
N ALA A 172 -15.89 17.90 1.87
CA ALA A 172 -14.92 18.08 0.79
C ALA A 172 -15.55 18.72 -0.46
N ASP A 173 -14.75 19.47 -1.20
CA ASP A 173 -15.10 19.85 -2.58
C ASP A 173 -14.93 18.66 -3.50
N PHE A 174 -13.87 17.85 -3.28
CA PHE A 174 -13.61 16.59 -3.97
C PHE A 174 -13.10 15.52 -3.01
N VAL A 175 -13.40 14.28 -3.33
CA VAL A 175 -12.87 13.10 -2.64
C VAL A 175 -12.06 12.30 -3.65
N SER A 176 -10.77 12.14 -3.40
CA SER A 176 -9.91 11.31 -4.24
C SER A 176 -9.59 9.99 -3.56
N THR A 177 -9.50 8.91 -4.35
CA THR A 177 -9.21 7.57 -3.88
C THR A 177 -8.27 6.82 -4.84
N ILE A 178 -7.66 5.77 -4.34
CA ILE A 178 -6.60 5.03 -5.03
C ILE A 178 -7.09 3.82 -5.84
N SER A 179 -8.39 3.52 -5.82
CA SER A 179 -8.98 2.44 -6.62
C SER A 179 -10.44 2.75 -7.00
N ASN A 180 -10.94 2.08 -8.05
CA ASN A 180 -12.33 2.23 -8.49
C ASN A 180 -13.31 1.67 -7.46
N THR A 181 -12.99 0.57 -6.81
CA THR A 181 -13.82 0.03 -5.71
C THR A 181 -13.90 1.00 -4.54
N MET A 182 -12.84 1.75 -4.25
CA MET A 182 -12.88 2.81 -3.25
C MET A 182 -13.69 4.03 -3.69
N ILE A 183 -13.73 4.36 -4.99
CA ILE A 183 -14.64 5.37 -5.54
C ILE A 183 -16.09 4.96 -5.33
N ASP A 184 -16.45 3.73 -5.72
CA ASP A 184 -17.81 3.22 -5.53
C ASP A 184 -18.21 3.21 -4.06
N LYS A 185 -17.27 2.91 -3.18
CA LYS A 185 -17.44 3.02 -1.74
C LYS A 185 -17.67 4.46 -1.27
N ALA A 186 -16.93 5.45 -1.79
CA ALA A 186 -17.17 6.86 -1.51
C ALA A 186 -18.59 7.28 -1.94
N ILE A 187 -19.02 6.83 -3.12
CA ILE A 187 -20.38 7.10 -3.64
C ILE A 187 -21.44 6.47 -2.73
N SER A 188 -21.25 5.22 -2.29
CA SER A 188 -22.17 4.57 -1.35
C SER A 188 -22.27 5.27 0.01
N LYS A 189 -21.21 6.00 0.39
CA LYS A 189 -21.16 6.87 1.59
C LYS A 189 -21.75 8.27 1.34
N GLY A 190 -22.24 8.55 0.10
CA GLY A 190 -22.97 9.76 -0.25
C GLY A 190 -22.14 10.86 -0.91
N VAL A 191 -20.94 10.56 -1.39
CA VAL A 191 -20.18 11.45 -2.28
C VAL A 191 -20.80 11.39 -3.68
N LYS A 192 -20.98 12.52 -4.34
CA LYS A 192 -21.45 12.53 -5.73
C LYS A 192 -20.33 12.09 -6.67
N ARG A 193 -20.67 11.35 -7.73
CA ARG A 193 -19.68 10.84 -8.69
C ARG A 193 -18.86 11.96 -9.34
N GLU A 194 -19.48 13.08 -9.66
CA GLU A 194 -18.81 14.27 -10.20
C GLU A 194 -17.77 14.90 -9.28
N ASN A 195 -17.84 14.59 -7.97
CA ASN A 195 -16.90 15.05 -6.94
C ASN A 195 -15.89 13.98 -6.54
N THR A 196 -15.80 12.88 -7.27
CA THR A 196 -14.78 11.83 -7.03
C THR A 196 -13.63 11.96 -8.02
N ILE A 197 -12.42 11.68 -7.55
CA ILE A 197 -11.20 11.68 -8.35
C ILE A 197 -10.50 10.33 -8.17
N PHE A 198 -10.23 9.63 -9.28
CA PHE A 198 -9.37 8.46 -9.26
C PHE A 198 -7.92 8.93 -9.29
N PHE A 199 -7.17 8.60 -8.24
CA PHE A 199 -5.76 8.98 -8.10
C PHE A 199 -5.00 7.80 -7.51
N PRO A 200 -4.58 6.85 -8.33
CA PRO A 200 -4.00 5.59 -7.88
C PRO A 200 -2.60 5.77 -7.30
N ASN A 201 -2.18 4.82 -6.50
CA ASN A 201 -0.80 4.72 -6.07
C ASN A 201 0.07 4.24 -7.23
N TRP A 202 1.28 4.79 -7.33
CA TRP A 202 2.24 4.53 -8.40
C TRP A 202 3.38 3.60 -8.01
N SER A 203 4.09 3.12 -9.01
CA SER A 203 5.37 2.43 -8.86
C SER A 203 6.50 3.25 -9.48
N GLU A 204 7.72 3.09 -8.95
CA GLU A 204 8.93 3.71 -9.51
C GLU A 204 9.45 2.82 -10.64
N LEU A 205 8.84 2.91 -11.83
CA LEU A 205 9.11 2.00 -12.95
C LEU A 205 10.56 2.05 -13.44
N ASP A 206 11.24 3.18 -13.31
CA ASP A 206 12.64 3.33 -13.74
C ASP A 206 13.59 2.36 -13.03
N LYS A 207 13.26 1.95 -11.81
CA LYS A 207 14.04 0.96 -11.06
C LYS A 207 13.98 -0.44 -11.65
N PHE A 208 12.96 -0.72 -12.46
CA PHE A 208 12.71 -2.03 -13.08
C PHE A 208 13.14 -2.08 -14.53
N LYS A 209 13.64 -0.98 -15.08
CA LYS A 209 14.21 -0.90 -16.44
C LYS A 209 15.66 -1.35 -16.46
N ASN A 210 16.12 -1.89 -17.60
CA ASN A 210 17.53 -2.22 -17.86
C ASN A 210 18.16 -3.23 -16.87
N ILE A 211 17.37 -4.20 -16.38
CA ILE A 211 17.88 -5.26 -15.52
C ILE A 211 18.65 -6.25 -16.41
N LEU A 212 19.94 -6.41 -16.12
CA LEU A 212 20.82 -7.32 -16.87
C LEU A 212 20.61 -8.77 -16.42
N VAL A 213 20.54 -9.69 -17.37
CA VAL A 213 20.38 -11.13 -17.08
C VAL A 213 21.52 -11.65 -16.19
N ASN A 214 22.75 -11.19 -16.45
CA ASN A 214 23.92 -11.59 -15.64
C ASN A 214 23.78 -11.17 -14.17
N ASP A 215 23.26 -9.96 -13.89
CA ASP A 215 23.06 -9.49 -12.52
C ASP A 215 21.99 -10.33 -11.79
N VAL A 216 20.96 -10.77 -12.52
CA VAL A 216 19.92 -11.65 -11.98
C VAL A 216 20.49 -13.01 -11.63
N GLU A 217 21.33 -13.60 -12.52
CA GLU A 217 21.96 -14.89 -12.27
C GLU A 217 23.00 -14.84 -11.14
N GLU A 218 23.75 -13.76 -11.02
CA GLU A 218 24.67 -13.54 -9.89
C GLU A 218 23.89 -13.44 -8.57
N PHE A 219 22.83 -12.63 -8.55
CA PHE A 219 21.98 -12.48 -7.38
C PHE A 219 21.28 -13.80 -6.98
N ARG A 220 20.90 -14.64 -7.96
CA ARG A 220 20.38 -15.96 -7.72
C ARG A 220 21.39 -16.88 -7.01
N LYS A 221 22.69 -16.79 -7.40
CA LYS A 221 23.78 -17.51 -6.74
C LYS A 221 24.02 -16.99 -5.31
N ASP A 222 24.00 -15.67 -5.11
CA ASP A 222 24.14 -15.06 -3.78
C ASP A 222 23.09 -15.54 -2.80
N LEU A 223 21.88 -15.82 -3.30
CA LEU A 223 20.81 -16.39 -2.51
C LEU A 223 20.89 -17.92 -2.33
N ASN A 224 21.95 -18.58 -2.87
CA ASN A 224 22.12 -20.02 -2.86
C ASN A 224 20.89 -20.76 -3.42
N LEU A 225 20.39 -20.31 -4.58
CA LEU A 225 19.26 -20.93 -5.27
C LEU A 225 19.74 -21.83 -6.42
N PRO A 226 19.06 -22.97 -6.68
CA PRO A 226 19.43 -23.86 -7.78
C PRO A 226 19.22 -23.18 -9.14
N SER A 227 20.19 -23.31 -10.04
CA SER A 227 20.17 -22.65 -11.36
C SER A 227 19.14 -23.23 -12.34
N ASN A 228 18.82 -24.52 -12.19
CA ASN A 228 18.02 -25.31 -13.13
C ASN A 228 16.55 -25.50 -12.72
N ARG A 229 16.10 -24.88 -11.62
CA ARG A 229 14.71 -24.98 -11.14
C ARG A 229 13.94 -23.68 -11.34
N LYS A 230 12.65 -23.79 -11.61
CA LYS A 230 11.76 -22.62 -11.65
C LYS A 230 11.55 -22.03 -10.27
N ILE A 231 11.48 -20.71 -10.19
CA ILE A 231 11.29 -19.97 -8.92
C ILE A 231 9.85 -19.47 -8.83
N ILE A 232 9.12 -19.95 -7.83
CA ILE A 232 7.82 -19.45 -7.40
C ILE A 232 8.07 -18.55 -6.19
N LEU A 233 7.99 -17.24 -6.37
CA LEU A 233 8.39 -16.26 -5.37
C LEU A 233 7.20 -15.70 -4.60
N TYR A 234 7.28 -15.77 -3.29
CA TYR A 234 6.54 -14.89 -2.40
C TYR A 234 7.50 -13.86 -1.79
N SER A 235 7.20 -12.56 -1.94
CA SER A 235 7.97 -11.49 -1.31
C SER A 235 7.02 -10.56 -0.54
N GLY A 236 7.25 -10.42 0.77
CA GLY A 236 6.45 -9.52 1.61
C GLY A 236 6.23 -9.99 3.04
N ASN A 237 5.24 -9.39 3.72
CA ASN A 237 4.90 -9.76 5.09
C ASN A 237 4.30 -11.17 5.16
N VAL A 238 4.85 -12.01 6.04
CA VAL A 238 4.37 -13.38 6.34
C VAL A 238 3.42 -13.31 7.53
N GLY A 239 2.18 -12.93 7.29
CA GLY A 239 1.14 -12.79 8.31
C GLY A 239 -0.07 -13.69 8.05
N ASP A 240 -1.00 -13.74 9.02
CA ASP A 240 -2.17 -14.63 8.94
C ASP A 240 -3.12 -14.29 7.79
N LYS A 241 -3.18 -13.03 7.37
CA LYS A 241 -4.05 -12.58 6.27
C LYS A 241 -3.61 -13.10 4.89
N GLN A 242 -2.34 -13.44 4.75
CA GLN A 242 -1.77 -13.86 3.48
C GLN A 242 -2.08 -15.33 3.13
N GLY A 243 -2.43 -16.16 4.11
CA GLY A 243 -2.80 -17.55 3.85
C GLY A 243 -1.66 -18.42 3.31
N LEU A 244 -0.40 -18.14 3.71
CA LEU A 244 0.77 -18.88 3.24
C LEU A 244 0.85 -20.32 3.76
N GLU A 245 0.04 -20.67 4.74
CA GLU A 245 -0.06 -22.02 5.30
C GLU A 245 -0.48 -23.10 4.30
N ILE A 246 -1.00 -22.71 3.14
CA ILE A 246 -1.35 -23.60 2.00
C ILE A 246 -0.10 -24.06 1.20
N ILE A 247 0.99 -23.26 1.23
CA ILE A 247 2.17 -23.50 0.38
C ILE A 247 2.83 -24.86 0.61
N PRO A 248 3.04 -25.38 1.84
CA PRO A 248 3.65 -26.68 2.03
C PRO A 248 2.86 -27.83 1.36
N ASP A 249 1.53 -27.78 1.44
CA ASP A 249 0.66 -28.81 0.86
C ASP A 249 0.77 -28.79 -0.68
N ILE A 250 0.82 -27.62 -1.30
CA ILE A 250 1.02 -27.45 -2.74
C ILE A 250 2.44 -27.84 -3.17
N ALA A 251 3.45 -27.42 -2.40
CA ALA A 251 4.85 -27.72 -2.72
C ALA A 251 5.18 -29.23 -2.66
N SER A 252 4.39 -30.02 -1.93
CA SER A 252 4.49 -31.47 -1.89
C SER A 252 3.99 -32.18 -3.18
N ASN A 253 3.23 -31.46 -4.04
CA ASN A 253 2.71 -32.02 -5.26
C ASN A 253 3.84 -32.30 -6.26
N PRO A 254 3.93 -33.54 -6.85
CA PRO A 254 4.97 -33.92 -7.81
C PRO A 254 5.11 -32.99 -9.02
N ALA A 255 4.05 -32.26 -9.40
CA ALA A 255 4.09 -31.26 -10.47
C ALA A 255 5.10 -30.13 -10.22
N PHE A 256 5.52 -29.91 -8.97
CA PHE A 256 6.46 -28.87 -8.56
C PHE A 256 7.83 -29.42 -8.13
N SER A 257 8.17 -30.67 -8.48
CA SER A 257 9.47 -31.29 -8.18
C SER A 257 10.65 -30.47 -8.73
N ASP A 258 10.48 -29.86 -9.90
CA ASP A 258 11.48 -28.99 -10.55
C ASP A 258 11.29 -27.50 -10.25
N SER A 259 10.54 -27.18 -9.21
CA SER A 259 10.30 -25.81 -8.78
C SER A 259 10.78 -25.57 -7.35
N VAL A 260 11.09 -24.31 -7.05
CA VAL A 260 11.42 -23.83 -5.70
C VAL A 260 10.41 -22.78 -5.30
N PHE A 261 9.74 -23.00 -4.18
CA PHE A 261 8.95 -21.98 -3.52
C PHE A 261 9.86 -21.14 -2.65
N LEU A 262 10.16 -19.93 -3.08
CA LEU A 262 11.01 -18.98 -2.37
C LEU A 262 10.18 -17.99 -1.57
N ILE A 263 10.33 -18.02 -0.26
CA ILE A 263 9.65 -17.11 0.66
C ILE A 263 10.66 -16.07 1.16
N VAL A 264 10.48 -14.82 0.74
CA VAL A 264 11.33 -13.68 1.13
C VAL A 264 10.50 -12.72 1.97
N GLY A 265 10.71 -12.73 3.28
CA GLY A 265 9.93 -11.88 4.15
C GLY A 265 10.04 -12.20 5.63
N GLU A 266 9.39 -11.32 6.42
CA GLU A 266 9.27 -11.46 7.87
C GLU A 266 7.79 -11.29 8.26
N GLY A 267 7.43 -11.77 9.44
CA GLY A 267 6.07 -11.62 9.97
C GLY A 267 5.71 -12.66 11.01
N ALA A 268 4.58 -12.46 11.69
CA ALA A 268 4.15 -13.31 12.81
C ALA A 268 3.87 -14.77 12.42
N GLY A 269 3.53 -15.03 11.14
CA GLY A 269 3.26 -16.38 10.63
C GLY A 269 4.49 -17.16 10.19
N LYS A 270 5.67 -16.49 10.06
CA LYS A 270 6.87 -17.12 9.46
C LYS A 270 7.30 -18.37 10.21
N LYS A 271 7.45 -18.30 11.54
CA LYS A 271 7.90 -19.42 12.35
C LYS A 271 6.98 -20.65 12.20
N ARG A 272 5.67 -20.44 12.24
CA ARG A 272 4.68 -21.51 12.05
C ARG A 272 4.78 -22.14 10.66
N LEU A 273 5.03 -21.33 9.62
CA LEU A 273 5.22 -21.83 8.25
C LEU A 273 6.50 -22.64 8.12
N GLU A 274 7.62 -22.19 8.70
CA GLU A 274 8.90 -22.90 8.76
C GLU A 274 8.75 -24.26 9.47
N GLU A 275 8.06 -24.31 10.61
CA GLU A 275 7.77 -25.54 11.35
C GLU A 275 6.95 -26.52 10.50
N LYS A 276 5.93 -26.04 9.76
CA LYS A 276 5.13 -26.89 8.86
C LYS A 276 5.96 -27.44 7.71
N VAL A 277 6.81 -26.63 7.08
CA VAL A 277 7.72 -27.07 6.01
C VAL A 277 8.70 -28.14 6.50
N LEU A 278 9.28 -27.93 7.69
CA LEU A 278 10.21 -28.88 8.29
C LEU A 278 9.52 -30.23 8.61
N SER A 279 8.34 -30.18 9.23
CA SER A 279 7.58 -31.40 9.58
C SER A 279 7.13 -32.19 8.34
N SER A 280 6.91 -31.51 7.22
CA SER A 280 6.58 -32.12 5.93
C SER A 280 7.81 -32.58 5.14
N GLN A 281 9.03 -32.42 5.67
CA GLN A 281 10.31 -32.80 5.03
C GLN A 281 10.52 -32.24 3.62
N LEU A 282 9.97 -31.04 3.34
CA LEU A 282 10.06 -30.40 2.03
C LEU A 282 11.43 -29.75 1.82
N THR A 283 12.09 -30.09 0.70
CA THR A 283 13.38 -29.52 0.30
C THR A 283 13.26 -28.42 -0.77
N ASN A 284 12.07 -28.22 -1.32
CA ASN A 284 11.78 -27.25 -2.37
C ASN A 284 11.08 -25.97 -1.86
N VAL A 285 10.94 -25.77 -0.54
CA VAL A 285 10.48 -24.53 0.07
C VAL A 285 11.64 -23.87 0.80
N LEU A 286 12.08 -22.73 0.32
CA LEU A 286 13.25 -22.02 0.85
C LEU A 286 12.85 -20.67 1.44
N PHE A 287 13.41 -20.33 2.60
CA PHE A 287 13.23 -19.04 3.26
C PHE A 287 14.48 -18.19 3.10
N ARG A 288 14.28 -16.89 2.81
CA ARG A 288 15.36 -15.90 2.80
C ARG A 288 14.91 -14.65 3.56
N PRO A 289 15.84 -13.92 4.18
CA PRO A 289 15.53 -12.65 4.83
C PRO A 289 15.07 -11.62 3.81
N LEU A 290 14.40 -10.55 4.30
CA LEU A 290 14.08 -9.39 3.47
C LEU A 290 15.34 -8.86 2.80
N GLN A 291 15.25 -8.62 1.50
CA GLN A 291 16.35 -8.09 0.72
C GLN A 291 16.36 -6.55 0.76
N PRO A 292 17.53 -5.92 0.63
CA PRO A 292 17.60 -4.47 0.48
C PRO A 292 16.75 -3.98 -0.68
N TYR A 293 16.13 -2.81 -0.53
CA TYR A 293 15.19 -2.28 -1.51
C TYR A 293 15.80 -2.10 -2.93
N ASN A 294 17.08 -1.76 -3.02
CA ASN A 294 17.81 -1.68 -4.29
C ASN A 294 18.01 -3.04 -4.99
N LYS A 295 17.85 -4.16 -4.28
CA LYS A 295 17.90 -5.51 -4.84
C LYS A 295 16.52 -6.06 -5.24
N LEU A 296 15.44 -5.32 -4.94
CA LEU A 296 14.07 -5.72 -5.27
C LEU A 296 13.87 -6.00 -6.78
N PRO A 297 14.39 -5.18 -7.71
CA PRO A 297 14.28 -5.48 -9.14
C PRO A 297 14.87 -6.84 -9.52
N LEU A 298 16.07 -7.17 -9.02
CA LEU A 298 16.72 -8.46 -9.27
C LEU A 298 15.92 -9.63 -8.67
N LEU A 299 15.43 -9.44 -7.43
CA LEU A 299 14.59 -10.43 -6.74
C LEU A 299 13.33 -10.76 -7.55
N LEU A 300 12.64 -9.75 -8.07
CA LEU A 300 11.43 -9.97 -8.85
C LEU A 300 11.73 -10.54 -10.23
N SER A 301 12.77 -10.06 -10.92
CA SER A 301 13.11 -10.53 -12.27
C SER A 301 13.62 -11.99 -12.32
N MET A 302 14.15 -12.52 -11.21
CA MET A 302 14.58 -13.92 -11.21
C MET A 302 13.44 -14.92 -11.13
N ALA A 303 12.26 -14.53 -10.66
CA ALA A 303 11.12 -15.42 -10.48
C ALA A 303 10.44 -15.79 -11.82
N ASP A 304 9.96 -17.02 -11.91
CA ASP A 304 9.15 -17.51 -13.02
C ASP A 304 7.65 -17.27 -12.76
N CYS A 305 7.27 -17.22 -11.46
CA CYS A 305 5.92 -16.91 -11.03
C CYS A 305 5.94 -16.23 -9.64
N HIS A 306 5.03 -15.28 -9.43
CA HIS A 306 4.91 -14.52 -8.18
C HIS A 306 3.59 -14.86 -7.48
N LEU A 307 3.66 -15.04 -6.15
CA LEU A 307 2.49 -15.28 -5.31
C LEU A 307 1.97 -13.98 -4.70
N VAL A 308 0.79 -13.58 -5.12
CA VAL A 308 -0.01 -12.48 -4.53
C VAL A 308 -1.24 -13.13 -3.90
N ILE A 309 -0.98 -13.92 -2.87
CA ILE A 309 -2.02 -14.71 -2.21
C ILE A 309 -2.47 -14.07 -0.90
N GLN A 310 -3.75 -14.22 -0.60
CA GLN A 310 -4.41 -13.73 0.59
C GLN A 310 -5.70 -14.50 0.84
N LYS A 311 -6.12 -14.55 2.11
CA LYS A 311 -7.36 -15.20 2.52
C LYS A 311 -8.59 -14.47 1.97
N ARG A 312 -9.71 -15.17 1.91
CA ARG A 312 -11.02 -14.60 1.56
C ARG A 312 -11.35 -13.41 2.46
N GLY A 313 -11.89 -12.34 1.86
CA GLY A 313 -12.21 -11.10 2.57
C GLY A 313 -11.00 -10.24 2.97
N ALA A 314 -9.77 -10.65 2.66
CA ALA A 314 -8.57 -9.84 2.90
C ALA A 314 -8.14 -9.01 1.68
N ALA A 315 -8.73 -9.29 0.51
CA ALA A 315 -8.36 -8.73 -0.82
C ALA A 315 -9.23 -7.53 -1.23
N ASP A 316 -9.40 -6.53 -0.40
CA ASP A 316 -10.67 -5.84 -0.56
C ASP A 316 -10.70 -4.62 -1.48
N ALA A 317 -9.83 -3.65 -1.33
CA ALA A 317 -10.14 -2.37 -1.94
C ALA A 317 -8.97 -1.76 -2.72
N VAL A 318 -7.77 -2.35 -2.66
CA VAL A 318 -6.55 -1.70 -3.16
C VAL A 318 -5.62 -2.71 -3.80
N LEU A 319 -4.99 -2.33 -4.91
CA LEU A 319 -3.89 -3.12 -5.47
C LEU A 319 -2.74 -3.21 -4.45
N PRO A 320 -2.32 -4.42 -4.04
CA PRO A 320 -1.17 -4.56 -3.16
C PRO A 320 0.08 -3.98 -3.80
N SER A 321 0.87 -3.22 -3.04
CA SER A 321 2.12 -2.62 -3.54
C SER A 321 3.12 -3.65 -4.09
N LYS A 322 3.06 -4.90 -3.63
CA LYS A 322 3.85 -5.98 -4.21
C LYS A 322 3.43 -6.29 -5.66
N LEU A 323 2.12 -6.26 -5.96
CA LEU A 323 1.62 -6.53 -7.30
C LEU A 323 2.07 -5.43 -8.28
N THR A 324 2.02 -4.16 -7.88
CA THR A 324 2.45 -3.06 -8.77
C THR A 324 3.92 -3.22 -9.20
N ASN A 325 4.79 -3.67 -8.31
CA ASN A 325 6.20 -3.94 -8.62
C ASN A 325 6.39 -5.21 -9.47
N ILE A 326 5.56 -6.25 -9.26
CA ILE A 326 5.57 -7.47 -10.08
C ILE A 326 5.15 -7.14 -11.52
N LEU A 327 4.10 -6.34 -11.69
CA LEU A 327 3.65 -5.91 -13.01
C LEU A 327 4.72 -5.04 -13.70
N ALA A 328 5.44 -4.22 -12.94
CA ALA A 328 6.51 -3.37 -13.45
C ALA A 328 7.70 -4.15 -14.06
N VAL A 329 8.03 -5.33 -13.53
CA VAL A 329 9.07 -6.21 -14.12
C VAL A 329 8.53 -7.14 -15.22
N GLY A 330 7.26 -7.03 -15.59
CA GLY A 330 6.62 -7.99 -16.49
C GLY A 330 6.55 -9.40 -15.90
N GLY A 331 6.36 -9.52 -14.58
CA GLY A 331 6.30 -10.82 -13.90
C GLY A 331 4.93 -11.48 -14.01
N ASN A 332 4.90 -12.81 -14.17
CA ASN A 332 3.66 -13.57 -14.06
C ASN A 332 3.22 -13.66 -12.59
N ALA A 333 2.01 -13.23 -12.28
CA ALA A 333 1.46 -13.29 -10.93
C ALA A 333 0.30 -14.27 -10.82
N ILE A 334 0.28 -15.05 -9.73
CA ILE A 334 -0.92 -15.73 -9.23
C ILE A 334 -1.59 -14.79 -8.22
N ILE A 335 -2.87 -14.53 -8.42
CA ILE A 335 -3.65 -13.65 -7.53
C ILE A 335 -4.82 -14.44 -6.97
N THR A 336 -4.87 -14.61 -5.64
CA THR A 336 -6.09 -15.11 -5.00
C THR A 336 -7.08 -13.96 -4.80
N ALA A 337 -8.19 -14.00 -5.51
CA ALA A 337 -9.20 -12.94 -5.44
C ALA A 337 -10.57 -13.42 -5.86
N GLU A 338 -11.61 -12.91 -5.21
CA GLU A 338 -12.99 -13.04 -5.68
C GLU A 338 -13.21 -12.05 -6.85
N ILE A 339 -14.05 -12.40 -7.80
CA ILE A 339 -14.22 -11.65 -9.06
C ILE A 339 -14.69 -10.20 -8.86
N HIS A 340 -15.42 -9.94 -7.79
CA HIS A 340 -15.96 -8.61 -7.49
C HIS A 340 -14.99 -7.68 -6.74
N THR A 341 -13.82 -8.19 -6.33
CA THR A 341 -12.77 -7.38 -5.69
C THR A 341 -11.96 -6.58 -6.70
N GLU A 342 -11.20 -5.57 -6.25
CA GLU A 342 -10.31 -4.78 -7.14
C GLU A 342 -9.35 -5.68 -7.93
N LEU A 343 -8.76 -6.68 -7.28
CA LEU A 343 -7.89 -7.66 -7.93
C LEU A 343 -8.62 -8.56 -8.93
N GLY A 344 -9.84 -8.98 -8.62
CA GLY A 344 -10.68 -9.76 -9.52
C GLY A 344 -11.06 -8.94 -10.76
N GLN A 345 -11.46 -7.68 -10.57
CA GLN A 345 -11.78 -6.76 -11.66
C GLN A 345 -10.56 -6.45 -12.54
N LEU A 346 -9.36 -6.32 -11.94
CA LEU A 346 -8.13 -6.16 -12.70
C LEU A 346 -7.94 -7.29 -13.72
N THR A 347 -8.08 -8.54 -13.29
CA THR A 347 -7.90 -9.71 -14.18
C THR A 347 -9.02 -9.85 -15.21
N THR A 348 -10.21 -9.35 -14.91
CA THR A 348 -11.35 -9.33 -15.84
C THR A 348 -11.16 -8.25 -16.92
N ASN A 349 -10.73 -7.06 -16.52
CA ASN A 349 -10.58 -5.91 -17.41
C ASN A 349 -9.31 -6.00 -18.27
N TYR A 350 -8.28 -6.72 -17.79
CA TYR A 350 -7.01 -6.93 -18.48
C TYR A 350 -6.66 -8.42 -18.54
N PRO A 351 -7.32 -9.20 -19.43
CA PRO A 351 -7.06 -10.64 -19.57
C PRO A 351 -5.58 -10.91 -19.85
N GLY A 352 -5.00 -11.84 -19.12
CA GLY A 352 -3.58 -12.21 -19.23
C GLY A 352 -2.62 -11.39 -18.35
N ILE A 353 -3.08 -10.36 -17.65
CA ILE A 353 -2.23 -9.57 -16.73
C ILE A 353 -1.73 -10.40 -15.55
N ALA A 354 -2.55 -11.34 -15.09
CA ALA A 354 -2.25 -12.28 -14.02
C ALA A 354 -3.19 -13.49 -14.09
N VAL A 355 -2.82 -14.57 -13.41
CA VAL A 355 -3.68 -15.76 -13.25
C VAL A 355 -4.47 -15.62 -11.95
N ARG A 356 -5.79 -15.42 -12.07
CA ARG A 356 -6.68 -15.37 -10.91
C ARG A 356 -7.08 -16.78 -10.47
N VAL A 357 -7.01 -17.03 -9.18
CA VAL A 357 -7.45 -18.29 -8.56
C VAL A 357 -8.36 -17.98 -7.35
N GLU A 358 -9.20 -18.94 -6.99
CA GLU A 358 -10.07 -18.79 -5.83
C GLU A 358 -9.26 -18.79 -4.52
N PRO A 359 -9.55 -17.87 -3.59
CA PRO A 359 -8.91 -17.85 -2.28
C PRO A 359 -9.15 -19.15 -1.50
N GLU A 360 -8.13 -19.62 -0.76
CA GLU A 360 -8.21 -20.77 0.13
C GLU A 360 -8.58 -22.08 -0.58
N SER A 361 -8.19 -22.25 -1.85
CA SER A 361 -8.42 -23.45 -2.64
C SER A 361 -7.09 -24.00 -3.15
N ASP A 362 -6.68 -25.17 -2.60
CA ASP A 362 -5.45 -25.88 -2.99
C ASP A 362 -5.50 -26.28 -4.46
N VAL A 363 -6.65 -26.77 -4.92
CA VAL A 363 -6.86 -27.21 -6.30
C VAL A 363 -6.71 -26.02 -7.26
N SER A 364 -7.43 -24.93 -6.99
CA SER A 364 -7.38 -23.75 -7.85
C SER A 364 -5.99 -23.11 -7.89
N LEU A 365 -5.28 -23.08 -6.75
CA LEU A 365 -3.92 -22.54 -6.68
C LEU A 365 -2.92 -23.47 -7.41
N THR A 366 -3.06 -24.78 -7.28
CA THR A 366 -2.22 -25.78 -7.98
C THR A 366 -2.38 -25.66 -9.49
N GLU A 367 -3.61 -25.66 -10.00
CA GLU A 367 -3.90 -25.52 -11.44
C GLU A 367 -3.42 -24.16 -11.98
N GLY A 368 -3.67 -23.08 -11.23
CA GLY A 368 -3.19 -21.75 -11.57
C GLY A 368 -1.67 -21.68 -11.66
N LEU A 369 -0.93 -22.31 -10.73
CA LEU A 369 0.53 -22.35 -10.74
C LEU A 369 1.07 -23.15 -11.94
N ILE A 370 0.50 -24.32 -12.25
CA ILE A 370 0.87 -25.10 -13.41
C ILE A 370 0.68 -24.27 -14.68
N HIS A 371 -0.46 -23.59 -14.79
CA HIS A 371 -0.72 -22.69 -15.92
C HIS A 371 0.29 -21.53 -15.97
N ALA A 372 0.50 -20.80 -14.87
CA ALA A 372 1.42 -19.65 -14.84
C ALA A 372 2.87 -20.05 -15.19
N LEU A 373 3.32 -21.21 -14.74
CA LEU A 373 4.66 -21.75 -15.07
C LEU A 373 4.79 -22.22 -16.53
N SER A 374 3.70 -22.42 -17.27
CA SER A 374 3.70 -22.71 -18.70
C SER A 374 3.79 -21.47 -19.59
N LEU A 375 3.52 -20.29 -19.03
CA LEU A 375 3.57 -19.03 -19.75
C LEU A 375 5.03 -18.59 -20.02
N PRO A 376 5.27 -17.73 -21.03
CA PRO A 376 6.55 -17.05 -21.19
C PRO A 376 6.94 -16.32 -19.91
N LYS A 377 8.21 -16.34 -19.54
CA LYS A 377 8.70 -15.73 -18.28
C LYS A 377 8.36 -14.24 -18.20
N PHE A 378 8.42 -13.54 -19.33
CA PHE A 378 8.08 -12.12 -19.41
C PHE A 378 6.63 -11.93 -19.87
N ASN A 379 5.86 -11.21 -19.06
CA ASN A 379 4.46 -10.87 -19.32
C ASN A 379 4.34 -9.41 -19.84
N SER A 380 4.25 -9.28 -21.16
CA SER A 380 4.14 -7.96 -21.81
C SER A 380 2.84 -7.20 -21.49
N ILE A 381 1.76 -7.93 -21.16
CA ILE A 381 0.48 -7.32 -20.75
C ILE A 381 0.65 -6.66 -19.38
N ALA A 382 1.32 -7.33 -18.44
CA ALA A 382 1.62 -6.81 -17.11
C ALA A 382 2.49 -5.54 -17.18
N GLU A 383 3.59 -5.60 -17.95
CA GLU A 383 4.48 -4.45 -18.14
C GLU A 383 3.77 -3.27 -18.83
N SER A 384 3.00 -3.54 -19.90
CA SER A 384 2.25 -2.50 -20.60
C SER A 384 1.24 -1.80 -19.68
N TYR A 385 0.54 -2.58 -18.84
CA TYR A 385 -0.36 -2.02 -17.84
C TYR A 385 0.41 -1.14 -16.83
N ALA A 386 1.54 -1.63 -16.31
CA ALA A 386 2.35 -0.88 -15.38
C ALA A 386 2.80 0.46 -15.96
N ASN A 387 3.32 0.46 -17.19
CA ASN A 387 3.77 1.69 -17.87
C ASN A 387 2.65 2.70 -18.11
N LYS A 388 1.41 2.25 -18.33
CA LYS A 388 0.27 3.14 -18.60
C LYS A 388 -0.46 3.61 -17.35
N MET A 389 -0.59 2.72 -16.36
CA MET A 389 -1.51 2.91 -15.23
C MET A 389 -0.82 3.06 -13.88
N LEU A 390 0.48 2.74 -13.79
CA LEU A 390 1.22 2.75 -12.53
C LEU A 390 2.48 3.62 -12.59
N ASP A 391 2.77 4.24 -13.73
CA ASP A 391 3.92 5.15 -13.84
C ASP A 391 3.69 6.41 -13.03
N LYS A 392 4.68 6.76 -12.21
CA LYS A 392 4.62 7.91 -11.31
C LYS A 392 4.42 9.23 -12.05
N GLU A 393 5.17 9.43 -13.14
CA GLU A 393 5.10 10.68 -13.90
C GLU A 393 3.76 10.79 -14.67
N VAL A 394 3.24 9.67 -15.18
CA VAL A 394 1.93 9.65 -15.85
C VAL A 394 0.83 10.04 -14.86
N ILE A 395 0.77 9.36 -13.70
CA ILE A 395 -0.28 9.59 -12.68
C ILE A 395 -0.23 11.01 -12.11
N LEU A 396 0.98 11.53 -11.86
CA LEU A 396 1.14 12.85 -11.24
C LEU A 396 0.93 14.00 -12.23
N ASN A 397 0.98 13.74 -13.56
CA ASN A 397 0.67 14.73 -14.59
C ASN A 397 -0.82 14.82 -14.95
N GLU A 398 -1.64 13.81 -14.61
CA GLU A 398 -3.10 13.85 -14.77
C GLU A 398 -3.77 14.76 -13.72
#